data_7e0d058ae684f76f6afc3866779191aa
#
_entry.id   7e0d058ae684f76f6afc3866779191aa
#
_cell.length_a   1.000
_cell.length_b   1.000
_cell.length_c   1.000
_cell.angle_alpha   90.00
_cell.angle_beta   90.00
_cell.angle_gamma   90.00
#
_symmetry.space_group_name_H-M   'P 1'
#
loop_
_entity.id
_entity.type
_entity.pdbx_description
1 polymer ?
#
loop_
_entity_poly.entity_id
_entity_poly.type
_entity_poly.pdbx_seq_one_letter_code
_entity_poly.pdbx_strand_id
1 'polypeptide(L)'
;MNNKEKLEALRELKRREKLAEYKDNFELFAKEQIKILPKDSSQGFQPFTFNSAQSIVNEQIEKQLKETGRVRAIILKARQMGLSTYATGRVFWKSYFNAYNKSVVMAHDTATSDALFSMSRNTIDNMPEQFKPKFKKSNAKEIMFEHNDSGYRLYTAGSPEAGRGTTPTIAHLSEVAFWTHDEK
;
A
#
# COMPACT_ATOMS: atom_id res chain seq x y z
N MET A 1 19.63 19.64 29.52
CA MET A 1 19.64 18.79 28.31
C MET A 1 21.03 18.82 27.71
N ASN A 2 21.66 17.67 27.58
CA ASN A 2 23.01 17.58 27.01
C ASN A 2 22.92 17.62 25.45
N ASN A 3 24.06 17.74 24.76
CA ASN A 3 24.09 17.87 23.31
C ASN A 3 23.51 16.64 22.59
N LYS A 4 23.63 15.44 23.18
CA LYS A 4 23.07 14.21 22.64
C LYS A 4 21.54 14.23 22.70
N GLU A 5 20.97 14.62 23.84
CA GLU A 5 19.51 14.75 24.01
C GLU A 5 18.91 15.80 23.05
N LYS A 6 19.59 16.94 22.83
CA LYS A 6 19.18 17.95 21.86
C LYS A 6 19.16 17.40 20.43
N LEU A 7 20.19 16.63 20.06
CA LEU A 7 20.28 16.04 18.73
C LEU A 7 19.17 14.97 18.49
N GLU A 8 18.90 14.14 19.50
CA GLU A 8 17.82 13.14 19.43
C GLU A 8 16.46 13.81 19.32
N ALA A 9 16.19 14.85 20.09
CA ALA A 9 14.95 15.63 20.00
C ALA A 9 14.76 16.28 18.63
N LEU A 10 15.84 16.83 18.05
CA LEU A 10 15.78 17.42 16.70
C LEU A 10 15.51 16.37 15.61
N ARG A 11 16.12 15.18 15.73
CA ARG A 11 15.87 14.07 14.79
C ARG A 11 14.42 13.61 14.86
N GLU A 12 13.88 13.48 16.06
CA GLU A 12 12.47 13.08 16.24
C GLU A 12 11.51 14.15 15.73
N LEU A 13 11.80 15.44 15.92
CA LEU A 13 11.00 16.52 15.34
C LEU A 13 10.96 16.44 13.83
N LYS A 14 12.12 16.36 13.17
CA LYS A 14 12.22 16.22 11.72
C LYS A 14 11.53 14.97 11.20
N ARG A 15 11.61 13.86 11.93
CA ARG A 15 10.90 12.63 11.62
C ARG A 15 9.38 12.84 11.62
N ARG A 16 8.85 13.52 12.64
CA ARG A 16 7.41 13.83 12.76
C ARG A 16 6.93 14.76 11.66
N GLU A 17 7.68 15.79 11.36
CA GLU A 17 7.38 16.70 10.24
C GLU A 17 7.30 15.93 8.92
N LYS A 18 8.27 15.06 8.66
CA LYS A 18 8.29 14.25 7.44
C LYS A 18 7.13 13.24 7.37
N LEU A 19 6.76 12.63 8.50
CA LEU A 19 5.58 11.75 8.56
C LEU A 19 4.28 12.51 8.31
N ALA A 20 4.17 13.76 8.74
CA ALA A 20 3.01 14.61 8.43
C ALA A 20 2.92 14.89 6.92
N GLU A 21 4.02 15.27 6.28
CA GLU A 21 4.06 15.45 4.81
C GLU A 21 3.65 14.17 4.06
N TYR A 22 4.17 13.01 4.48
CA TYR A 22 3.84 11.72 3.86
C TYR A 22 2.38 11.32 4.05
N LYS A 23 1.79 11.66 5.19
CA LYS A 23 0.39 11.35 5.49
C LYS A 23 -0.56 12.05 4.52
N ASP A 24 -0.23 13.26 4.12
CA ASP A 24 -1.07 14.11 3.27
C ASP A 24 -0.72 14.01 1.78
N ASN A 25 0.40 13.36 1.44
CA ASN A 25 0.88 13.28 0.06
C ASN A 25 1.37 11.86 -0.29
N PHE A 26 0.49 11.08 -0.92
CA PHE A 26 0.83 9.72 -1.33
C PHE A 26 1.93 9.67 -2.39
N GLU A 27 1.95 10.59 -3.34
CA GLU A 27 2.97 10.61 -4.40
C GLU A 27 4.37 10.85 -3.83
N LEU A 28 4.48 11.78 -2.90
CA LEU A 28 5.74 12.04 -2.18
C LEU A 28 6.18 10.81 -1.37
N PHE A 29 5.25 10.21 -0.63
CA PHE A 29 5.53 8.97 0.11
C PHE A 29 5.99 7.85 -0.83
N ALA A 30 5.29 7.65 -1.93
CA ALA A 30 5.61 6.62 -2.90
C ALA A 30 7.03 6.81 -3.46
N LYS A 31 7.37 8.01 -3.90
CA LYS A 31 8.69 8.35 -4.44
C LYS A 31 9.82 8.13 -3.44
N GLU A 32 9.63 8.50 -2.18
CA GLU A 32 10.70 8.47 -1.19
C GLU A 32 10.77 7.14 -0.42
N GLN A 33 9.64 6.47 -0.20
CA GLN A 33 9.57 5.30 0.68
C GLN A 33 9.30 3.98 -0.06
N ILE A 34 8.61 4.00 -1.19
CA ILE A 34 8.33 2.77 -1.95
C ILE A 34 9.46 2.51 -2.93
N LYS A 35 10.00 1.30 -2.88
CA LYS A 35 10.99 0.83 -3.83
C LYS A 35 10.38 -0.26 -4.71
N ILE A 36 10.57 -0.13 -6.01
CA ILE A 36 10.14 -1.12 -7.00
C ILE A 36 11.35 -1.75 -7.67
N LEU A 37 11.24 -3.02 -8.00
CA LEU A 37 12.21 -3.70 -8.84
C LEU A 37 11.73 -3.56 -10.29
N PRO A 38 12.45 -2.82 -11.15
CA PRO A 38 12.08 -2.69 -12.57
C PRO A 38 12.26 -4.03 -13.29
N LYS A 39 11.71 -4.15 -14.50
CA LYS A 39 11.87 -5.36 -15.33
C LYS A 39 13.33 -5.67 -15.63
N ASP A 40 14.13 -4.64 -15.89
CA ASP A 40 15.58 -4.76 -15.91
C ASP A 40 16.09 -4.71 -14.47
N SER A 41 16.21 -5.89 -13.88
CA SER A 41 16.70 -6.06 -12.50
C SER A 41 18.16 -5.65 -12.31
N SER A 42 18.93 -5.44 -13.38
CA SER A 42 20.32 -4.96 -13.30
C SER A 42 20.45 -3.59 -12.64
N GLN A 43 19.39 -2.80 -12.68
CA GLN A 43 19.32 -1.47 -12.06
C GLN A 43 19.03 -1.51 -10.54
N GLY A 44 18.71 -2.69 -9.97
CA GLY A 44 18.32 -2.82 -8.58
C GLY A 44 17.01 -2.12 -8.25
N PHE A 45 16.74 -1.94 -6.96
CA PHE A 45 15.54 -1.24 -6.50
C PHE A 45 15.56 0.25 -6.84
N GLN A 46 14.50 0.73 -7.48
CA GLN A 46 14.32 2.12 -7.86
C GLN A 46 13.19 2.80 -7.08
N PRO A 47 13.24 4.12 -6.85
CA PRO A 47 12.12 4.87 -6.29
C PRO A 47 10.84 4.69 -7.12
N PHE A 48 9.71 4.56 -6.45
CA PHE A 48 8.43 4.48 -7.13
C PHE A 48 7.93 5.87 -7.55
N THR A 49 8.35 6.31 -8.73
CA THR A 49 7.85 7.53 -9.37
C THR A 49 6.70 7.18 -10.30
N PHE A 50 5.58 7.92 -10.19
CA PHE A 50 4.40 7.66 -11.01
C PHE A 50 4.68 7.89 -12.49
N ASN A 51 4.21 6.97 -13.32
CA ASN A 51 4.09 7.20 -14.75
C ASN A 51 2.79 7.96 -15.07
N SER A 52 2.61 8.38 -16.33
CA SER A 52 1.44 9.18 -16.75
C SER A 52 0.10 8.52 -16.41
N ALA A 53 -0.02 7.19 -16.57
CA ALA A 53 -1.25 6.48 -16.25
C ALA A 53 -1.54 6.47 -14.74
N GLN A 54 -0.52 6.29 -13.93
CA GLN A 54 -0.63 6.32 -12.47
C GLN A 54 -0.95 7.72 -11.96
N SER A 55 -0.36 8.76 -12.55
CA SER A 55 -0.67 10.16 -12.22
C SER A 55 -2.12 10.51 -12.51
N ILE A 56 -2.64 10.13 -13.68
CA ILE A 56 -4.06 10.32 -14.03
C ILE A 56 -4.98 9.62 -13.01
N VAL A 57 -4.69 8.36 -12.68
CA VAL A 57 -5.50 7.62 -11.71
C VAL A 57 -5.40 8.27 -10.33
N ASN A 58 -4.22 8.71 -9.91
CA ASN A 58 -4.03 9.39 -8.63
C ASN A 58 -4.85 10.67 -8.54
N GLU A 59 -4.79 11.51 -9.56
CA GLU A 59 -5.57 12.75 -9.64
C GLU A 59 -7.07 12.50 -9.52
N GLN A 60 -7.61 11.52 -10.25
CA GLN A 60 -9.02 11.18 -10.20
C GLN A 60 -9.44 10.63 -8.83
N ILE A 61 -8.60 9.82 -8.20
CA ILE A 61 -8.84 9.30 -6.84
C ILE A 61 -8.82 10.43 -5.82
N GLU A 62 -7.84 11.33 -5.86
CA GLU A 62 -7.76 12.48 -4.92
C GLU A 62 -8.94 13.42 -5.12
N LYS A 63 -9.34 13.69 -6.36
CA LYS A 63 -10.54 14.47 -6.68
C LYS A 63 -11.79 13.85 -6.07
N GLN A 64 -12.04 12.56 -6.33
CA GLN A 64 -13.20 11.85 -5.79
C GLN A 64 -13.21 11.84 -4.26
N LEU A 65 -12.05 11.62 -3.63
CA LEU A 65 -11.89 11.63 -2.19
C LEU A 65 -12.24 13.00 -1.60
N LYS A 66 -11.79 14.08 -2.23
CA LYS A 66 -12.08 15.46 -1.81
C LYS A 66 -13.58 15.82 -1.95
N GLU A 67 -14.22 15.37 -3.03
CA GLU A 67 -15.61 15.70 -3.33
C GLU A 67 -16.60 14.87 -2.51
N THR A 68 -16.30 13.60 -2.25
CA THR A 68 -17.28 12.64 -1.69
C THR A 68 -16.85 11.99 -0.37
N GLY A 69 -15.61 12.20 0.07
CA GLY A 69 -15.02 11.57 1.25
C GLY A 69 -14.74 10.07 1.08
N ARG A 70 -14.99 9.49 -0.09
CA ARG A 70 -14.79 8.06 -0.38
C ARG A 70 -14.38 7.84 -1.82
N VAL A 71 -13.76 6.69 -2.10
CA VAL A 71 -13.33 6.31 -3.44
C VAL A 71 -14.00 5.01 -3.85
N ARG A 72 -14.60 5.01 -5.04
CA ARG A 72 -15.05 3.82 -5.76
C ARG A 72 -14.58 3.96 -7.20
N ALA A 73 -13.60 3.14 -7.58
CA ALA A 73 -12.98 3.23 -8.89
C ALA A 73 -12.93 1.85 -9.57
N ILE A 74 -13.29 1.82 -10.84
CA ILE A 74 -13.05 0.69 -11.74
C ILE A 74 -12.04 1.18 -12.77
N ILE A 75 -10.92 0.46 -12.90
CA ILE A 75 -9.83 0.85 -13.78
C ILE A 75 -9.71 -0.20 -14.88
N LEU A 76 -10.15 0.14 -16.07
CA LEU A 76 -9.88 -0.64 -17.28
C LEU A 76 -8.50 -0.24 -17.82
N LYS A 77 -7.59 -1.20 -17.90
CA LYS A 77 -6.18 -0.94 -18.24
C LYS A 77 -5.61 -1.97 -19.20
N ALA A 78 -4.65 -1.56 -20.00
CA ALA A 78 -3.76 -2.49 -20.70
C ALA A 78 -2.81 -3.19 -19.71
N ARG A 79 -2.17 -4.25 -20.18
CA ARG A 79 -1.12 -4.96 -19.40
C ARG A 79 0.06 -4.02 -19.14
N GLN A 80 0.74 -4.23 -18.00
CA GLN A 80 2.04 -3.63 -17.67
C GLN A 80 2.05 -2.10 -17.46
N MET A 81 0.90 -1.49 -17.16
CA MET A 81 0.82 -0.06 -16.83
C MET A 81 1.22 0.27 -15.37
N GLY A 82 1.63 -0.73 -14.59
CA GLY A 82 2.07 -0.54 -13.19
C GLY A 82 0.95 -0.15 -12.21
N LEU A 83 -0.33 -0.26 -12.62
CA LEU A 83 -1.46 0.15 -11.78
C LEU A 83 -1.68 -0.77 -10.58
N SER A 84 -1.31 -2.05 -10.66
CA SER A 84 -1.33 -2.95 -9.50
C SER A 84 -0.30 -2.51 -8.45
N THR A 85 0.89 -2.07 -8.87
CA THR A 85 1.91 -1.48 -7.98
C THR A 85 1.39 -0.21 -7.32
N TYR A 86 0.76 0.67 -8.10
CA TYR A 86 0.13 1.89 -7.59
C TYR A 86 -0.93 1.57 -6.53
N ALA A 87 -1.88 0.69 -6.83
CA ALA A 87 -2.97 0.34 -5.92
C ALA A 87 -2.45 -0.32 -4.64
N THR A 88 -1.50 -1.25 -4.74
CA THR A 88 -0.86 -1.90 -3.58
C THR A 88 -0.12 -0.88 -2.71
N GLY A 89 0.66 0.00 -3.32
CA GLY A 89 1.35 1.08 -2.60
C GLY A 89 0.39 2.02 -1.88
N ARG A 90 -0.75 2.34 -2.51
CA ARG A 90 -1.79 3.19 -1.92
C ARG A 90 -2.49 2.50 -0.75
N VAL A 91 -2.81 1.21 -0.86
CA VAL A 91 -3.36 0.41 0.26
C VAL A 91 -2.39 0.38 1.43
N PHE A 92 -1.11 0.12 1.15
CA PHE A 92 -0.05 0.16 2.16
C PHE A 92 0.01 1.52 2.85
N TRP A 93 0.11 2.61 2.09
CA TRP A 93 0.17 3.98 2.61
C TRP A 93 -1.03 4.31 3.50
N LYS A 94 -2.25 4.02 3.04
CA LYS A 94 -3.47 4.25 3.84
C LYS A 94 -3.47 3.44 5.14
N SER A 95 -3.03 2.18 5.09
CA SER A 95 -2.91 1.34 6.29
C SER A 95 -1.82 1.81 7.24
N TYR A 96 -0.74 2.37 6.70
CA TYR A 96 0.37 2.89 7.51
C TYR A 96 -0.01 4.16 8.28
N PHE A 97 -0.79 5.07 7.68
CA PHE A 97 -1.11 6.37 8.28
C PHE A 97 -2.46 6.47 8.99
N ASN A 98 -3.40 5.56 8.74
CA ASN A 98 -4.73 5.64 9.36
C ASN A 98 -4.91 4.55 10.40
N ALA A 99 -5.41 4.94 11.58
CA ALA A 99 -5.67 3.97 12.64
C ALA A 99 -6.90 3.10 12.32
N TYR A 100 -6.85 1.85 12.79
CA TYR A 100 -7.93 0.86 12.68
C TYR A 100 -8.37 0.54 11.24
N ASN A 101 -7.51 0.82 10.27
CA ASN A 101 -7.79 0.59 8.86
C ASN A 101 -7.62 -0.90 8.53
N LYS A 102 -8.70 -1.55 8.11
CA LYS A 102 -8.70 -2.95 7.67
C LYS A 102 -8.74 -2.97 6.15
N SER A 103 -7.62 -3.29 5.54
CA SER A 103 -7.52 -3.37 4.09
C SER A 103 -7.55 -4.81 3.61
N VAL A 104 -8.14 -5.02 2.44
CA VAL A 104 -8.18 -6.30 1.74
C VAL A 104 -7.56 -6.13 0.37
N VAL A 105 -6.66 -7.04 0.03
CA VAL A 105 -6.13 -7.19 -1.33
C VAL A 105 -6.57 -8.55 -1.84
N MET A 106 -7.22 -8.60 -2.98
CA MET A 106 -7.74 -9.83 -3.56
C MET A 106 -7.34 -9.93 -5.02
N ALA A 107 -6.83 -11.08 -5.43
CA ALA A 107 -6.49 -11.37 -6.82
C ALA A 107 -7.14 -12.68 -7.27
N HIS A 108 -7.12 -12.94 -8.58
CA HIS A 108 -7.79 -14.11 -9.17
C HIS A 108 -7.12 -15.44 -8.79
N ASP A 109 -5.81 -15.44 -8.57
CA ASP A 109 -5.04 -16.62 -8.17
C ASP A 109 -4.03 -16.35 -7.06
N THR A 110 -3.48 -17.42 -6.49
CA THR A 110 -2.52 -17.34 -5.38
C THR A 110 -1.21 -16.69 -5.80
N ALA A 111 -0.68 -16.97 -7.00
CA ALA A 111 0.59 -16.44 -7.46
C ALA A 111 0.53 -14.90 -7.62
N THR A 112 -0.56 -14.40 -8.21
CA THR A 112 -0.82 -12.96 -8.31
C THR A 112 -0.99 -12.32 -6.94
N SER A 113 -1.72 -12.98 -6.05
CA SER A 113 -1.89 -12.55 -4.67
C SER A 113 -0.55 -12.40 -3.94
N ASP A 114 0.29 -13.43 -4.02
CA ASP A 114 1.61 -13.44 -3.39
C ASP A 114 2.53 -12.38 -3.99
N ALA A 115 2.46 -12.14 -5.29
CA ALA A 115 3.21 -11.07 -5.95
C ALA A 115 2.82 -9.68 -5.43
N LEU A 116 1.52 -9.40 -5.28
CA LEU A 116 1.03 -8.14 -4.71
C LEU A 116 1.47 -7.96 -3.24
N PHE A 117 1.47 -9.04 -2.48
CA PHE A 117 1.92 -9.01 -1.09
C PHE A 117 3.43 -8.78 -0.97
N SER A 118 4.20 -9.39 -1.85
CA SER A 118 5.65 -9.20 -1.92
C SER A 118 6.03 -7.75 -2.20
N MET A 119 5.24 -7.02 -2.99
CA MET A 119 5.45 -5.57 -3.20
C MET A 119 5.40 -4.78 -1.90
N SER A 120 4.43 -5.10 -1.03
CA SER A 120 4.32 -4.43 0.28
C SER A 120 5.47 -4.82 1.21
N ARG A 121 5.91 -6.07 1.20
CA ARG A 121 7.07 -6.51 1.98
C ARG A 121 8.34 -5.81 1.50
N ASN A 122 8.57 -5.78 0.19
CA ASN A 122 9.70 -5.05 -0.38
C ASN A 122 9.71 -3.57 0.02
N THR A 123 8.53 -2.94 0.09
CA THR A 123 8.43 -1.57 0.60
C THR A 123 8.94 -1.48 2.03
N ILE A 124 8.44 -2.35 2.93
CA ILE A 124 8.84 -2.36 4.35
C ILE A 124 10.34 -2.62 4.51
N ASP A 125 10.86 -3.63 3.80
CA ASP A 125 12.26 -4.04 3.91
C ASP A 125 13.23 -2.94 3.46
N ASN A 126 12.81 -2.13 2.48
CA ASN A 126 13.62 -1.05 1.92
C ASN A 126 13.33 0.33 2.55
N MET A 127 12.37 0.45 3.48
CA MET A 127 12.16 1.70 4.22
C MET A 127 13.36 2.02 5.13
N PRO A 128 13.73 3.31 5.26
CA PRO A 128 14.69 3.73 6.29
C PRO A 128 14.22 3.33 7.68
N GLU A 129 15.15 2.88 8.54
CA GLU A 129 14.85 2.31 9.86
C GLU A 129 13.92 3.20 10.71
N GLN A 130 14.12 4.51 10.65
CA GLN A 130 13.30 5.49 11.38
C GLN A 130 11.83 5.53 10.97
N PHE A 131 11.47 4.98 9.79
CA PHE A 131 10.10 4.92 9.28
C PHE A 131 9.55 3.50 9.23
N LYS A 132 10.37 2.47 9.51
CA LYS A 132 9.90 1.08 9.50
C LYS A 132 8.82 0.86 10.56
N PRO A 133 7.68 0.28 10.18
CA PRO A 133 6.66 -0.07 11.15
C PRO A 133 7.07 -1.30 11.97
N LYS A 134 6.65 -1.32 13.23
CA LYS A 134 6.60 -2.55 14.02
C LYS A 134 5.29 -3.29 13.76
N PHE A 135 5.32 -4.60 13.93
CA PHE A 135 4.21 -5.47 13.62
C PHE A 135 3.66 -6.18 14.85
N LYS A 136 2.34 -6.16 15.02
CA LYS A 136 1.62 -7.09 15.90
C LYS A 136 1.50 -8.47 15.25
N LYS A 137 1.34 -8.50 13.92
CA LYS A 137 1.25 -9.71 13.12
C LYS A 137 1.91 -9.50 11.77
N SER A 138 2.72 -10.46 11.36
CA SER A 138 3.34 -10.48 10.04
C SER A 138 3.55 -11.93 9.62
N ASN A 139 2.74 -12.40 8.67
CA ASN A 139 2.83 -13.73 8.09
C ASN A 139 2.66 -13.67 6.55
N ALA A 140 2.52 -14.80 5.90
CA ALA A 140 2.43 -14.87 4.44
C ALA A 140 1.17 -14.19 3.84
N LYS A 141 0.12 -13.97 4.63
CA LYS A 141 -1.18 -13.45 4.14
C LYS A 141 -1.70 -12.24 4.89
N GLU A 142 -1.03 -11.83 5.96
CA GLU A 142 -1.52 -10.75 6.80
C GLU A 142 -0.38 -9.95 7.40
N ILE A 143 -0.52 -8.64 7.38
CA ILE A 143 0.32 -7.68 8.10
C ILE A 143 -0.59 -6.82 8.96
N MET A 144 -0.22 -6.66 10.25
CA MET A 144 -0.87 -5.75 11.19
C MET A 144 0.20 -4.90 11.86
N PHE A 145 0.05 -3.58 11.76
CA PHE A 145 0.97 -2.61 12.36
C PHE A 145 0.69 -2.43 13.84
N GLU A 146 1.75 -2.27 14.65
CA GLU A 146 1.64 -2.07 16.08
C GLU A 146 1.18 -0.65 16.45
N HIS A 147 1.64 0.34 15.69
CA HIS A 147 1.46 1.75 16.05
C HIS A 147 0.04 2.31 15.85
N ASN A 148 -0.82 1.63 15.07
CA ASN A 148 -2.14 2.15 14.72
C ASN A 148 -3.24 1.09 14.59
N ASP A 149 -2.97 -0.16 14.92
CA ASP A 149 -3.91 -1.29 14.81
C ASP A 149 -4.51 -1.50 13.42
N SER A 150 -3.80 -1.04 12.40
CA SER A 150 -4.17 -1.16 11.00
C SER A 150 -3.40 -2.25 10.31
N GLY A 151 -3.94 -2.73 9.22
CA GLY A 151 -3.25 -3.74 8.44
C GLY A 151 -4.01 -4.13 7.20
N TYR A 152 -3.48 -5.11 6.50
CA TYR A 152 -4.13 -5.67 5.33
C TYR A 152 -3.97 -7.18 5.26
N ARG A 153 -5.00 -7.79 4.67
CA ARG A 153 -5.07 -9.23 4.40
C ARG A 153 -5.14 -9.48 2.92
N LEU A 154 -4.54 -10.58 2.55
CA LEU A 154 -4.53 -11.10 1.20
C LEU A 154 -5.53 -12.23 1.06
N TYR A 155 -6.32 -12.19 -0.01
CA TYR A 155 -7.24 -13.25 -0.38
C TYR A 155 -7.08 -13.61 -1.85
N THR A 156 -7.42 -14.84 -2.17
CA THR A 156 -7.60 -15.31 -3.55
C THR A 156 -9.10 -15.37 -3.84
N ALA A 157 -9.52 -14.90 -5.01
CA ALA A 157 -10.91 -14.99 -5.45
C ALA A 157 -11.34 -16.48 -5.52
N GLY A 158 -12.59 -16.75 -5.19
CA GLY A 158 -13.10 -18.14 -5.10
C GLY A 158 -12.73 -18.89 -3.81
N SER A 159 -11.86 -18.34 -2.96
CA SER A 159 -11.62 -18.93 -1.64
C SER A 159 -12.87 -18.83 -0.77
N PRO A 160 -13.31 -19.91 -0.11
CA PRO A 160 -14.49 -19.89 0.76
C PRO A 160 -14.41 -18.87 1.90
N GLU A 161 -13.20 -18.49 2.29
CA GLU A 161 -12.94 -17.55 3.38
C GLU A 161 -12.78 -16.09 2.90
N ALA A 162 -12.78 -15.86 1.58
CA ALA A 162 -12.52 -14.56 1.01
C ALA A 162 -13.57 -13.53 1.48
N GLY A 163 -13.12 -12.57 2.26
CA GLY A 163 -13.94 -11.47 2.76
C GLY A 163 -14.92 -11.79 3.88
N ARG A 164 -15.03 -13.07 4.31
CA ARG A 164 -15.94 -13.44 5.41
C ARG A 164 -15.43 -12.93 6.76
N GLY A 165 -16.35 -12.42 7.58
CA GLY A 165 -16.03 -11.95 8.94
C GLY A 165 -15.19 -10.68 9.02
N THR A 166 -14.98 -9.97 7.92
CA THR A 166 -14.27 -8.69 7.89
C THR A 166 -15.13 -7.61 7.27
N THR A 167 -15.06 -6.41 7.86
CA THR A 167 -15.63 -5.19 7.25
C THR A 167 -14.43 -4.35 6.79
N PRO A 168 -13.98 -4.49 5.52
CA PRO A 168 -12.84 -3.76 5.05
C PRO A 168 -13.17 -2.27 4.87
N THR A 169 -12.23 -1.42 5.26
CA THR A 169 -12.28 0.02 4.98
C THR A 169 -11.72 0.33 3.60
N ILE A 170 -10.81 -0.53 3.11
CA ILE A 170 -10.24 -0.46 1.76
C ILE A 170 -10.22 -1.86 1.16
N ALA A 171 -10.61 -1.95 -0.11
CA ALA A 171 -10.48 -3.15 -0.91
C ALA A 171 -9.76 -2.84 -2.23
N HIS A 172 -8.71 -3.58 -2.52
CA HIS A 172 -8.07 -3.63 -3.83
C HIS A 172 -8.38 -4.98 -4.47
N LEU A 173 -9.24 -4.96 -5.47
CA LEU A 173 -9.65 -6.12 -6.23
C LEU A 173 -8.89 -6.10 -7.56
N SER A 174 -7.94 -7.02 -7.73
CA SER A 174 -7.07 -7.09 -8.90
C SER A 174 -7.58 -8.12 -9.89
N GLU A 175 -7.57 -7.76 -11.18
CA GLU A 175 -7.89 -8.66 -12.29
C GLU A 175 -9.27 -9.33 -12.19
N VAL A 176 -10.27 -8.55 -11.77
CA VAL A 176 -11.65 -9.02 -11.52
C VAL A 176 -12.26 -9.73 -12.74
N ALA A 177 -11.86 -9.34 -13.96
CA ALA A 177 -12.34 -9.97 -15.20
C ALA A 177 -11.96 -11.46 -15.32
N PHE A 178 -10.96 -11.92 -14.57
CA PHE A 178 -10.53 -13.33 -14.56
C PHE A 178 -11.11 -14.13 -13.38
N TRP A 179 -11.94 -13.51 -12.54
CA TRP A 179 -12.56 -14.24 -11.45
C TRP A 179 -13.59 -15.21 -12.02
N THR A 180 -13.52 -16.46 -11.58
CA THR A 180 -14.53 -17.47 -11.93
C THR A 180 -15.86 -17.07 -11.32
N HIS A 181 -16.85 -16.88 -12.16
CA HIS A 181 -18.24 -16.75 -11.76
C HIS A 181 -18.82 -18.17 -11.73
N ASP A 182 -18.71 -18.86 -10.60
CA ASP A 182 -19.56 -20.02 -10.38
C ASP A 182 -20.98 -19.48 -10.20
N GLU A 183 -21.77 -19.55 -11.25
CA GLU A 183 -23.23 -19.41 -11.17
C GLU A 183 -23.75 -20.53 -10.27
N LYS A 184 -24.03 -20.19 -9.00
CA LYS A 184 -24.80 -21.04 -8.09
C LYS A 184 -26.13 -20.41 -7.83
#